data_78ce75d924f39fa2d07b7f8c67abd730
#
_entry.id   78ce75d924f39fa2d07b7f8c67abd730
#
_cell.length_a   1.000
_cell.length_b   1.000
_cell.length_c   1.000
_cell.angle_alpha   90.00
_cell.angle_beta   90.00
_cell.angle_gamma   90.00
#
_symmetry.space_group_name_H-M   'P 1'
#
loop_
_entity.id
_entity.type
_entity.pdbx_description
1 polymer ?
#
loop_
_entity_poly.entity_id
_entity_poly.type
_entity_poly.pdbx_seq_one_letter_code
_entity_poly.pdbx_strand_id
1 'polypeptide(L)'
;LYRFGPVFSALIDEQFDRFSASRGFLIDVLFHFLAQMDLMDGMSRLEYHRKFMQKEVVNGRYGKGTGEIFFTFPHAQRLHIVDHLLELYKNGASIALLTSLLQILYRNSIIYLDTTYKRELLIYIGKEKTRQLERQIGFLMDLFVPLDISVQLFWDMHFGIISVEETMEPDDIMIY
;
A
#
# COMPACT_ATOMS: atom_id res chain seq x y z
N LEU A 1 13.80 4.46 -33.41
CA LEU A 1 15.25 4.25 -33.52
C LEU A 1 15.90 5.17 -34.56
N TYR A 2 15.32 5.36 -35.74
CA TYR A 2 15.90 6.21 -36.79
C TYR A 2 16.07 7.69 -36.44
N ARG A 3 15.28 8.22 -35.52
CA ARG A 3 15.28 9.64 -35.15
C ARG A 3 16.50 10.06 -34.32
N PHE A 4 17.07 9.13 -33.61
CA PHE A 4 18.22 9.36 -32.71
C PHE A 4 19.54 8.79 -33.27
N GLY A 5 19.50 8.08 -34.40
CA GLY A 5 20.68 7.48 -35.03
C GLY A 5 21.84 8.44 -35.23
N PRO A 6 21.62 9.66 -35.79
CA PRO A 6 22.70 10.62 -35.99
C PRO A 6 23.34 11.13 -34.69
N VAL A 7 22.51 11.27 -33.61
CA VAL A 7 23.01 11.72 -32.30
C VAL A 7 23.86 10.62 -31.65
N PHE A 8 23.41 9.37 -31.74
CA PHE A 8 24.17 8.22 -31.22
C PHE A 8 25.43 7.95 -31.99
N SER A 9 25.43 8.06 -33.36
CA SER A 9 26.63 7.89 -34.16
C SER A 9 27.65 8.98 -33.83
N ALA A 10 27.26 10.23 -33.66
CA ALA A 10 28.16 11.30 -33.26
C ALA A 10 28.73 11.14 -31.83
N LEU A 11 27.95 10.55 -30.90
CA LEU A 11 28.40 10.24 -29.54
C LEU A 11 29.36 9.03 -29.47
N ILE A 12 29.26 8.10 -30.43
CA ILE A 12 30.04 6.86 -30.46
C ILE A 12 31.31 7.04 -31.33
N ASP A 13 31.40 8.10 -32.14
CA ASP A 13 32.53 8.37 -33.02
C ASP A 13 33.83 8.54 -32.19
N GLU A 14 34.81 7.68 -32.49
CA GLU A 14 36.10 7.60 -31.78
C GLU A 14 37.01 8.82 -31.99
N GLN A 15 36.69 9.67 -32.95
CA GLN A 15 37.49 10.86 -33.26
C GLN A 15 37.35 11.98 -32.19
N PHE A 16 36.41 11.86 -31.25
CA PHE A 16 36.24 12.79 -30.13
C PHE A 16 37.01 12.36 -28.87
N ASP A 17 38.31 12.16 -28.98
CA ASP A 17 39.16 11.61 -27.91
C ASP A 17 39.37 12.56 -26.73
N ARG A 18 39.05 13.84 -26.85
CA ARG A 18 39.26 14.85 -25.81
C ARG A 18 38.38 14.69 -24.55
N PHE A 19 37.33 13.85 -24.61
CA PHE A 19 36.38 13.65 -23.52
C PHE A 19 36.00 12.20 -23.25
N SER A 20 36.94 11.26 -23.45
CA SER A 20 36.64 9.82 -23.43
C SER A 20 35.94 9.34 -22.13
N ALA A 21 36.41 9.79 -20.97
CA ALA A 21 35.81 9.42 -19.67
C ALA A 21 34.42 10.05 -19.47
N SER A 22 34.26 11.33 -19.83
CA SER A 22 32.96 12.03 -19.73
C SER A 22 31.96 11.49 -20.74
N ARG A 23 32.42 11.05 -21.91
CA ARG A 23 31.60 10.43 -22.96
C ARG A 23 31.04 9.09 -22.50
N GLY A 24 31.88 8.24 -21.90
CA GLY A 24 31.45 6.96 -21.34
C GLY A 24 30.37 7.12 -20.28
N PHE A 25 30.55 8.04 -19.36
CA PHE A 25 29.58 8.38 -18.33
C PHE A 25 28.26 8.89 -18.93
N LEU A 26 28.33 9.77 -19.93
CA LEU A 26 27.16 10.35 -20.58
C LEU A 26 26.35 9.32 -21.36
N ILE A 27 27.05 8.40 -22.06
CA ILE A 27 26.43 7.26 -22.75
C ILE A 27 25.74 6.33 -21.74
N ASP A 28 26.39 6.02 -20.63
CA ASP A 28 25.85 5.15 -19.58
C ASP A 28 24.55 5.76 -18.98
N VAL A 29 24.57 7.04 -18.62
CA VAL A 29 23.39 7.77 -18.15
C VAL A 29 22.26 7.75 -19.18
N LEU A 30 22.60 7.95 -20.47
CA LEU A 30 21.63 7.98 -21.58
C LEU A 30 20.98 6.61 -21.80
N PHE A 31 21.78 5.52 -21.74
CA PHE A 31 21.25 4.16 -21.84
C PHE A 31 20.37 3.79 -20.65
N HIS A 32 20.75 4.16 -19.44
CA HIS A 32 19.90 3.96 -18.27
C HIS A 32 18.58 4.73 -18.36
N PHE A 33 18.63 5.96 -18.84
CA PHE A 33 17.43 6.77 -19.07
C PHE A 33 16.52 6.17 -20.15
N LEU A 34 17.08 5.71 -21.28
CA LEU A 34 16.31 5.07 -22.35
C LEU A 34 15.70 3.73 -21.88
N ALA A 35 16.46 2.91 -21.15
CA ALA A 35 15.95 1.67 -20.57
C ALA A 35 14.79 1.94 -19.59
N GLN A 36 14.91 3.00 -18.79
CA GLN A 36 13.84 3.42 -17.89
C GLN A 36 12.60 3.90 -18.65
N MET A 37 12.77 4.63 -19.75
CA MET A 37 11.67 5.05 -20.62
C MET A 37 10.98 3.85 -21.30
N ASP A 38 11.73 2.88 -21.82
CA ASP A 38 11.20 1.65 -22.41
C ASP A 38 10.39 0.83 -21.39
N LEU A 39 10.90 0.74 -20.15
CA LEU A 39 10.18 0.10 -19.05
C LEU A 39 8.87 0.82 -18.72
N MET A 40 8.84 2.16 -18.81
CA MET A 40 7.63 2.95 -18.56
C MET A 40 6.64 2.86 -19.74
N ASP A 41 7.11 2.83 -20.97
CA ASP A 41 6.26 2.73 -22.16
C ASP A 41 5.52 1.40 -22.24
N GLY A 42 6.10 0.32 -21.70
CA GLY A 42 5.46 -0.99 -21.57
C GLY A 42 4.48 -1.13 -20.39
N MET A 43 4.40 -0.13 -19.49
CA MET A 43 3.51 -0.18 -18.32
C MET A 43 2.15 0.45 -18.62
N SER A 44 1.08 -0.21 -18.12
CA SER A 44 -0.23 0.41 -18.09
C SER A 44 -0.22 1.63 -17.15
N ARG A 45 -1.11 2.59 -17.40
CA ARG A 45 -1.28 3.78 -16.52
C ARG A 45 -1.50 3.39 -15.06
N LEU A 46 -2.22 2.29 -14.83
CA LEU A 46 -2.47 1.77 -13.48
C LEU A 46 -1.19 1.26 -12.81
N GLU A 47 -0.36 0.51 -13.54
CA GLU A 47 0.92 0.00 -13.02
C GLU A 47 1.89 1.13 -12.69
N TYR A 48 1.92 2.16 -13.50
CA TYR A 48 2.69 3.37 -13.20
C TYR A 48 2.25 4.00 -11.88
N HIS A 49 0.94 4.19 -11.69
CA HIS A 49 0.40 4.72 -10.43
C HIS A 49 0.68 3.80 -9.25
N ARG A 50 0.58 2.48 -9.40
CA ARG A 50 0.93 1.51 -8.35
C ARG A 50 2.39 1.64 -7.93
N LYS A 51 3.32 1.68 -8.88
CA LYS A 51 4.76 1.85 -8.58
C LYS A 51 5.06 3.19 -7.92
N PHE A 52 4.42 4.25 -8.37
CA PHE A 52 4.54 5.56 -7.75
C PHE A 52 4.07 5.54 -6.29
N MET A 53 2.88 5.01 -6.03
CA MET A 53 2.33 4.91 -4.67
C MET A 53 3.20 4.04 -3.75
N GLN A 54 3.70 2.90 -4.23
CA GLN A 54 4.65 2.09 -3.47
C GLN A 54 5.88 2.88 -3.08
N LYS A 55 6.45 3.66 -4.00
CA LYS A 55 7.61 4.51 -3.72
C LYS A 55 7.31 5.58 -2.68
N GLU A 56 6.14 6.20 -2.73
CA GLU A 56 5.72 7.22 -1.76
C GLU A 56 5.56 6.61 -0.34
N VAL A 57 4.99 5.41 -0.22
CA VAL A 57 4.88 4.69 1.06
C VAL A 57 6.28 4.37 1.61
N VAL A 58 7.17 3.83 0.77
CA VAL A 58 8.53 3.45 1.16
C VAL A 58 9.35 4.68 1.57
N ASN A 59 9.18 5.80 0.91
CA ASN A 59 9.87 7.06 1.22
C ASN A 59 9.34 7.74 2.50
N GLY A 60 8.36 7.17 3.18
CA GLY A 60 7.83 7.69 4.44
C GLY A 60 6.91 8.91 4.26
N ARG A 61 6.32 9.10 3.10
CA ARG A 61 5.36 10.18 2.82
C ARG A 61 4.13 10.11 3.75
N TYR A 62 3.80 8.91 4.21
CA TYR A 62 2.68 8.61 5.12
C TYR A 62 3.09 8.52 6.59
N GLY A 63 4.31 8.90 6.92
CA GLY A 63 4.83 8.89 8.28
C GLY A 63 6.18 8.19 8.41
N LYS A 64 6.87 8.45 9.53
CA LYS A 64 8.17 7.83 9.79
C LYS A 64 8.01 6.32 10.04
N GLY A 65 8.82 5.50 9.36
CA GLY A 65 8.82 4.05 9.53
C GLY A 65 7.73 3.29 8.76
N THR A 66 6.86 3.98 8.01
CA THR A 66 5.80 3.33 7.22
C THR A 66 6.36 2.36 6.17
N GLY A 67 7.51 2.69 5.57
CA GLY A 67 8.19 1.81 4.63
C GLY A 67 8.60 0.47 5.25
N GLU A 68 9.15 0.49 6.46
CA GLU A 68 9.54 -0.73 7.19
C GLU A 68 8.31 -1.62 7.46
N ILE A 69 7.22 -1.02 7.94
CA ILE A 69 5.98 -1.74 8.22
C ILE A 69 5.39 -2.30 6.92
N PHE A 70 5.39 -1.52 5.84
CA PHE A 70 4.89 -1.93 4.53
C PHE A 70 5.63 -3.16 3.99
N PHE A 71 6.93 -3.28 4.21
CA PHE A 71 7.70 -4.46 3.82
C PHE A 71 7.44 -5.70 4.67
N THR A 72 6.82 -5.57 5.84
CA THR A 72 6.40 -6.75 6.63
C THR A 72 5.22 -7.49 6.01
N PHE A 73 4.49 -6.87 5.09
CA PHE A 73 3.41 -7.53 4.34
C PHE A 73 3.97 -8.36 3.18
N PRO A 74 3.39 -9.53 2.89
CA PRO A 74 3.67 -10.28 1.67
C PRO A 74 3.41 -9.44 0.40
N HIS A 75 4.12 -9.74 -0.69
CA HIS A 75 4.03 -8.97 -1.93
C HIS A 75 2.58 -8.82 -2.45
N ALA A 76 1.79 -9.90 -2.42
CA ALA A 76 0.39 -9.85 -2.85
C ALA A 76 -0.45 -8.89 -2.00
N GLN A 77 -0.26 -8.90 -0.67
CA GLN A 77 -0.97 -7.99 0.23
C GLN A 77 -0.56 -6.53 0.02
N ARG A 78 0.72 -6.28 -0.27
CA ARG A 78 1.20 -4.92 -0.60
C ARG A 78 0.52 -4.35 -1.85
N LEU A 79 0.25 -5.17 -2.85
CA LEU A 79 -0.49 -4.74 -4.04
C LEU A 79 -1.92 -4.33 -3.69
N HIS A 80 -2.61 -5.11 -2.86
CA HIS A 80 -3.95 -4.75 -2.39
C HIS A 80 -3.96 -3.44 -1.59
N ILE A 81 -2.98 -3.24 -0.70
CA ILE A 81 -2.85 -1.98 0.05
C ILE A 81 -2.68 -0.81 -0.90
N VAL A 82 -1.83 -0.95 -1.91
CA VAL A 82 -1.59 0.11 -2.91
C VAL A 82 -2.84 0.41 -3.74
N ASP A 83 -3.58 -0.61 -4.16
CA ASP A 83 -4.82 -0.43 -4.91
C ASP A 83 -5.87 0.32 -4.07
N HIS A 84 -6.01 -0.03 -2.80
CA HIS A 84 -6.90 0.67 -1.88
C HIS A 84 -6.42 2.10 -1.58
N LEU A 85 -5.12 2.36 -1.53
CA LEU A 85 -4.58 3.71 -1.44
C LEU A 85 -4.93 4.54 -2.68
N LEU A 86 -4.84 3.97 -3.88
CA LEU A 86 -5.27 4.66 -5.11
C LEU A 86 -6.77 4.97 -5.09
N GLU A 87 -7.57 4.08 -4.52
CA GLU A 87 -9.00 4.28 -4.36
C GLU A 87 -9.32 5.32 -3.28
N LEU A 88 -8.58 5.33 -2.17
CA LEU A 88 -8.64 6.37 -1.15
C LEU A 88 -8.41 7.77 -1.73
N TYR A 89 -7.44 7.91 -2.64
CA TYR A 89 -7.17 9.19 -3.32
C TYR A 89 -8.28 9.64 -4.27
N LYS A 90 -9.03 8.70 -4.83
CA LYS A 90 -10.14 9.01 -5.74
C LYS A 90 -11.43 9.36 -5.00
N ASN A 91 -11.75 8.58 -3.98
CA ASN A 91 -13.07 8.54 -3.36
C ASN A 91 -13.08 9.07 -1.92
N GLY A 92 -11.90 9.29 -1.32
CA GLY A 92 -11.78 9.63 0.08
C GLY A 92 -11.85 8.41 1.02
N ALA A 93 -11.63 8.66 2.32
CA ALA A 93 -11.70 7.64 3.35
C ALA A 93 -13.16 7.18 3.56
N SER A 94 -13.36 5.87 3.58
CA SER A 94 -14.67 5.26 3.85
C SER A 94 -14.52 3.96 4.63
N ILE A 95 -15.51 3.65 5.46
CA ILE A 95 -15.55 2.39 6.21
C ILE A 95 -15.60 1.19 5.26
N ALA A 96 -16.33 1.31 4.15
CA ALA A 96 -16.42 0.26 3.13
C ALA A 96 -15.04 -0.08 2.52
N LEU A 97 -14.22 0.94 2.26
CA LEU A 97 -12.87 0.76 1.74
C LEU A 97 -11.96 0.04 2.75
N LEU A 98 -12.01 0.44 4.01
CA LEU A 98 -11.29 -0.22 5.10
C LEU A 98 -11.74 -1.67 5.28
N THR A 99 -13.06 -1.91 5.30
CA THR A 99 -13.65 -3.24 5.46
C THR A 99 -13.18 -4.17 4.35
N SER A 100 -13.27 -3.74 3.09
CA SER A 100 -12.82 -4.55 1.95
C SER A 100 -11.34 -4.91 2.04
N LEU A 101 -10.49 -3.95 2.44
CA LEU A 101 -9.06 -4.19 2.61
C LEU A 101 -8.79 -5.18 3.74
N LEU A 102 -9.41 -5.00 4.91
CA LEU A 102 -9.20 -5.89 6.04
C LEU A 102 -9.67 -7.32 5.74
N GLN A 103 -10.79 -7.51 5.07
CA GLN A 103 -11.29 -8.83 4.65
C GLN A 103 -10.35 -9.53 3.66
N ILE A 104 -9.69 -8.77 2.77
CA ILE A 104 -8.69 -9.33 1.86
C ILE A 104 -7.42 -9.75 2.62
N LEU A 105 -6.95 -8.93 3.56
CA LEU A 105 -5.72 -9.17 4.31
C LEU A 105 -5.91 -10.19 5.43
N TYR A 106 -7.07 -10.15 6.08
CA TYR A 106 -7.43 -10.96 7.25
C TYR A 106 -8.84 -11.52 7.06
N ARG A 107 -8.93 -12.71 6.47
CA ARG A 107 -10.20 -13.35 6.08
C ARG A 107 -11.23 -13.50 7.21
N ASN A 108 -10.75 -13.68 8.43
CA ASN A 108 -11.60 -13.87 9.61
C ASN A 108 -11.95 -12.55 10.31
N SER A 109 -11.59 -11.41 9.72
CA SER A 109 -11.89 -10.12 10.33
C SER A 109 -13.37 -9.78 10.18
N ILE A 110 -13.95 -9.28 11.26
CA ILE A 110 -15.34 -8.82 11.32
C ILE A 110 -15.34 -7.37 11.79
N ILE A 111 -16.19 -6.55 11.21
CA ILE A 111 -16.21 -5.12 11.46
C ILE A 111 -17.65 -4.70 11.73
N TYR A 112 -17.87 -4.07 12.87
CA TYR A 112 -19.16 -3.49 13.24
C TYR A 112 -19.03 -1.99 13.43
N LEU A 113 -20.03 -1.26 12.96
CA LEU A 113 -20.12 0.18 13.16
C LEU A 113 -21.27 0.47 14.13
N ASP A 114 -20.92 0.99 15.32
CA ASP A 114 -21.93 1.56 16.21
C ASP A 114 -22.22 3.00 15.79
N THR A 115 -23.45 3.24 15.38
CA THR A 115 -23.97 4.57 15.01
C THR A 115 -24.88 5.18 16.07
N THR A 116 -25.19 4.44 17.15
CA THR A 116 -26.29 4.79 18.05
C THR A 116 -25.88 5.87 19.05
N TYR A 117 -24.69 5.76 19.64
CA TYR A 117 -24.24 6.67 20.70
C TYR A 117 -22.88 7.34 20.40
N LYS A 118 -21.99 6.61 19.76
CA LYS A 118 -20.67 7.09 19.33
C LYS A 118 -20.43 6.57 17.93
N ARG A 119 -19.77 7.34 17.08
CA ARG A 119 -19.25 6.82 15.81
C ARG A 119 -18.03 5.95 16.13
N GLU A 120 -18.30 4.72 16.54
CA GLU A 120 -17.28 3.77 16.97
C GLU A 120 -17.26 2.55 16.05
N LEU A 121 -16.06 2.15 15.69
CA LEU A 121 -15.81 1.01 14.83
C LEU A 121 -15.19 -0.10 15.68
N LEU A 122 -15.89 -1.21 15.80
CA LEU A 122 -15.42 -2.42 16.47
C LEU A 122 -14.85 -3.36 15.42
N ILE A 123 -13.56 -3.68 15.53
CA ILE A 123 -12.86 -4.53 14.57
C ILE A 123 -12.31 -5.76 15.28
N TYR A 124 -12.78 -6.92 14.88
CA TYR A 124 -12.25 -8.21 15.26
C TYR A 124 -11.32 -8.72 14.16
N ILE A 125 -10.08 -9.06 14.51
CA ILE A 125 -9.04 -9.45 13.53
C ILE A 125 -9.02 -10.97 13.30
N GLY A 126 -9.42 -11.78 14.28
CA GLY A 126 -9.41 -13.25 14.21
C GLY A 126 -8.01 -13.86 14.20
N LYS A 127 -7.08 -13.22 14.88
CA LYS A 127 -5.68 -13.68 15.03
C LYS A 127 -5.13 -13.30 16.37
N GLU A 128 -4.24 -14.14 16.89
CA GLU A 128 -3.49 -13.84 18.11
C GLU A 128 -2.68 -12.57 17.98
N LYS A 129 -2.70 -11.75 19.02
CA LYS A 129 -2.00 -10.48 19.08
C LYS A 129 -0.48 -10.68 19.05
N THR A 130 0.17 -10.26 17.97
CA THR A 130 1.63 -10.19 17.89
C THR A 130 2.08 -8.75 17.69
N ARG A 131 3.29 -8.42 18.15
CA ARG A 131 3.85 -7.06 17.96
C ARG A 131 3.90 -6.63 16.48
N GLN A 132 4.17 -7.58 15.58
CA GLN A 132 4.17 -7.30 14.15
C GLN A 132 2.77 -7.00 13.63
N LEU A 133 1.79 -7.84 14.00
CA LEU A 133 0.40 -7.66 13.58
C LEU A 133 -0.19 -6.35 14.12
N GLU A 134 0.11 -6.00 15.37
CA GLU A 134 -0.32 -4.73 15.95
C GLU A 134 0.21 -3.53 15.16
N ARG A 135 1.50 -3.54 14.76
CA ARG A 135 2.08 -2.49 13.90
C ARG A 135 1.45 -2.46 12.50
N GLN A 136 1.16 -3.62 11.92
CA GLN A 136 0.50 -3.73 10.62
C GLN A 136 -0.92 -3.14 10.66
N ILE A 137 -1.70 -3.51 11.67
CA ILE A 137 -3.06 -3.00 11.85
C ILE A 137 -3.03 -1.50 12.15
N GLY A 138 -2.16 -1.03 13.05
CA GLY A 138 -1.98 0.41 13.31
C GLY A 138 -1.71 1.20 12.04
N PHE A 139 -0.80 0.73 11.18
CA PHE A 139 -0.51 1.35 9.90
C PHE A 139 -1.74 1.42 8.97
N LEU A 140 -2.57 0.37 8.92
CA LEU A 140 -3.80 0.39 8.12
C LEU A 140 -4.85 1.34 8.71
N MET A 141 -4.96 1.39 10.04
CA MET A 141 -5.87 2.33 10.71
C MET A 141 -5.48 3.78 10.43
N ASP A 142 -4.21 4.12 10.58
CA ASP A 142 -3.69 5.48 10.32
C ASP A 142 -3.95 5.95 8.89
N LEU A 143 -3.99 5.03 7.93
CA LEU A 143 -4.20 5.36 6.52
C LEU A 143 -5.68 5.43 6.10
N PHE A 144 -6.51 4.53 6.60
CA PHE A 144 -7.83 4.27 6.02
C PHE A 144 -9.01 4.63 6.90
N VAL A 145 -8.80 4.82 8.22
CA VAL A 145 -9.90 5.20 9.12
C VAL A 145 -10.22 6.69 8.95
N PRO A 146 -11.51 7.05 8.75
CA PRO A 146 -11.93 8.44 8.80
C PRO A 146 -11.64 9.06 10.17
N LEU A 147 -11.23 10.34 10.19
CA LEU A 147 -10.78 11.04 11.40
C LEU A 147 -11.87 11.22 12.48
N ASP A 148 -13.12 11.10 12.11
CA ASP A 148 -14.28 11.29 12.98
C ASP A 148 -14.78 9.99 13.64
N ILE A 149 -14.03 8.89 13.47
CA ILE A 149 -14.41 7.57 13.97
C ILE A 149 -13.38 7.07 14.97
N SER A 150 -13.84 6.66 16.15
CA SER A 150 -13.02 5.93 17.13
C SER A 150 -13.00 4.44 16.77
N VAL A 151 -11.85 3.76 17.01
CA VAL A 151 -11.69 2.35 16.68
C VAL A 151 -11.33 1.57 17.94
N GLN A 152 -12.04 0.47 18.17
CA GLN A 152 -11.66 -0.56 19.13
C GLN A 152 -11.24 -1.83 18.41
N LEU A 153 -10.11 -2.41 18.82
CA LEU A 153 -9.51 -3.59 18.20
C LEU A 153 -9.62 -4.80 19.15
N PHE A 154 -10.17 -5.88 18.63
CA PHE A 154 -10.20 -7.20 19.25
C PHE A 154 -9.36 -8.17 18.43
N TRP A 155 -8.67 -9.10 19.08
CA TRP A 155 -7.64 -9.90 18.41
C TRP A 155 -8.08 -11.34 18.14
N ASP A 156 -7.89 -12.21 19.10
CA ASP A 156 -8.12 -13.66 19.02
C ASP A 156 -9.52 -14.06 19.47
N MET A 157 -10.14 -13.27 20.33
CA MET A 157 -11.50 -13.51 20.80
C MET A 157 -12.50 -12.69 20.00
N HIS A 158 -13.54 -13.32 19.51
CA HIS A 158 -14.69 -12.66 18.90
C HIS A 158 -15.53 -11.96 19.97
N PHE A 159 -16.13 -10.82 19.67
CA PHE A 159 -17.12 -10.20 20.54
C PHE A 159 -18.53 -10.52 20.04
N GLY A 160 -19.43 -10.82 20.99
CA GLY A 160 -20.85 -10.99 20.70
C GLY A 160 -21.62 -9.72 21.02
N ILE A 161 -22.53 -9.32 20.14
CA ILE A 161 -23.47 -8.24 20.40
C ILE A 161 -24.78 -8.85 20.89
N ILE A 162 -25.23 -8.42 22.07
CA ILE A 162 -26.48 -8.91 22.67
C ILE A 162 -27.64 -8.66 21.71
N SER A 163 -28.45 -9.70 21.44
CA SER A 163 -29.60 -9.70 20.51
C SER A 163 -29.25 -9.81 19.02
N VAL A 164 -28.00 -10.09 18.67
CA VAL A 164 -27.60 -10.43 17.29
C VAL A 164 -27.05 -11.85 17.29
N GLU A 165 -27.92 -12.84 16.98
CA GLU A 165 -27.59 -14.27 17.08
C GLU A 165 -26.36 -14.67 16.27
N GLU A 166 -26.13 -14.06 15.10
CA GLU A 166 -25.03 -14.32 14.19
C GLU A 166 -23.65 -13.95 14.78
N THR A 167 -23.61 -13.16 15.86
CA THR A 167 -22.39 -12.74 16.54
C THR A 167 -22.13 -13.54 17.80
N MET A 168 -23.06 -14.38 18.23
CA MET A 168 -23.02 -15.12 19.50
C MET A 168 -22.54 -16.55 19.27
N GLU A 169 -21.22 -16.75 19.13
CA GLU A 169 -20.60 -18.07 19.11
C GLU A 169 -20.05 -18.43 20.50
N PRO A 170 -20.50 -19.56 21.13
CA PRO A 170 -20.33 -19.79 22.58
C PRO A 170 -18.88 -19.96 23.06
N ASP A 171 -17.98 -20.44 22.22
CA ASP A 171 -16.63 -20.87 22.66
C ASP A 171 -15.54 -19.78 22.55
N ASP A 172 -15.81 -18.68 21.83
CA ASP A 172 -14.81 -17.63 21.53
C ASP A 172 -15.33 -16.21 21.77
N ILE A 173 -16.35 -16.03 22.62
CA ILE A 173 -17.05 -14.74 22.80
C ILE A 173 -16.48 -13.91 23.94
N MET A 174 -16.12 -12.64 23.65
CA MET A 174 -16.19 -11.55 24.60
C MET A 174 -17.54 -10.84 24.46
N ILE A 175 -18.31 -10.74 25.53
CA ILE A 175 -19.56 -9.95 25.54
C ILE A 175 -19.19 -8.47 25.62
N TYR A 176 -19.65 -7.72 24.66
CA TYR A 176 -19.47 -6.26 24.56
C TYR A 176 -20.78 -5.53 24.89
#